data_df4fde70257a48915b55ebb68b5622e1
#
_entry.id   df4fde70257a48915b55ebb68b5622e1
#
_cell.length_a   1.000
_cell.length_b   1.000
_cell.length_c   1.000
_cell.angle_alpha   90.00
_cell.angle_beta   90.00
_cell.angle_gamma   90.00
#
_symmetry.space_group_name_H-M   'P 1'
#
loop_
_entity.id
_entity.type
_entity.pdbx_description
1 polymer ?
#
loop_
_entity_poly.entity_id
_entity_poly.type
_entity_poly.pdbx_seq_one_letter_code
_entity_poly.pdbx_strand_id
1 'polypeptide(L)'
;MKRIFSEPAESFALLLLRLSLGSIFIAHGSQKLLGAFGGQGLTATFKAFEENLGILPAFTMLAIIAELGGGIGVLCGVLTRLSAFGIAADMAVAMFKVHLVNGFFLNSYCLPGKGHGIEYCLALLGMALTLVFSGGGKWSIDRLLWRH
;
A
#
# COMPACT_ATOMS: atom_id res chain seq x y z
N MET A 1 10.48 -34.58 -5.23
CA MET A 1 9.49 -33.49 -5.30
C MET A 1 9.85 -32.19 -4.54
N LYS A 2 11.01 -32.09 -3.87
CA LYS A 2 11.41 -30.85 -3.10
C LYS A 2 12.14 -29.75 -3.91
N ARG A 3 12.33 -29.90 -5.22
CA ARG A 3 13.11 -28.96 -6.05
C ARG A 3 12.29 -28.12 -7.03
N ILE A 4 10.96 -28.21 -7.04
CA ILE A 4 10.11 -27.48 -7.99
C ILE A 4 9.78 -26.07 -7.46
N PHE A 5 9.86 -25.84 -6.15
CA PHE A 5 9.76 -24.52 -5.51
C PHE A 5 11.14 -24.07 -5.00
N SER A 6 12.14 -24.07 -5.90
CA SER A 6 13.46 -23.63 -5.55
C SER A 6 13.49 -22.10 -5.31
N GLU A 7 14.34 -21.66 -4.39
CA GLU A 7 14.57 -20.26 -3.99
C GLU A 7 14.53 -19.17 -5.09
N PRO A 8 14.89 -19.42 -6.37
CA PRO A 8 14.77 -18.43 -7.44
C PRO A 8 13.32 -18.04 -7.76
N ALA A 9 12.37 -18.98 -7.71
CA ALA A 9 10.96 -18.70 -8.01
C ALA A 9 10.30 -17.84 -6.91
N GLU A 10 10.61 -18.13 -5.64
CA GLU A 10 10.12 -17.30 -4.51
C GLU A 10 10.63 -15.87 -4.61
N SER A 11 11.89 -15.68 -4.97
CA SER A 11 12.47 -14.35 -5.12
C SER A 11 11.86 -13.56 -6.28
N PHE A 12 11.49 -14.20 -7.37
CA PHE A 12 10.83 -13.57 -8.50
C PHE A 12 9.38 -13.20 -8.15
N ALA A 13 8.67 -14.07 -7.44
CA ALA A 13 7.31 -13.76 -6.94
C ALA A 13 7.31 -12.53 -6.02
N LEU A 14 8.27 -12.43 -5.09
CA LEU A 14 8.42 -11.27 -4.22
C LEU A 14 8.78 -9.99 -5.01
N LEU A 15 9.57 -10.08 -6.07
CA LEU A 15 9.84 -8.95 -6.95
C LEU A 15 8.56 -8.45 -7.62
N LEU A 16 7.79 -9.35 -8.24
CA LEU A 16 6.50 -8.98 -8.86
C LEU A 16 5.54 -8.35 -7.85
N LEU A 17 5.45 -8.93 -6.66
CA LEU A 17 4.63 -8.40 -5.57
C LEU A 17 5.03 -6.98 -5.19
N ARG A 18 6.34 -6.72 -5.06
CA ARG A 18 6.88 -5.40 -4.77
C ARG A 18 6.62 -4.40 -5.88
N LEU A 19 6.82 -4.80 -7.14
CA LEU A 19 6.56 -3.94 -8.30
C LEU A 19 5.08 -3.54 -8.37
N SER A 20 4.17 -4.49 -8.17
CA SER A 20 2.73 -4.22 -8.19
C SER A 20 2.30 -3.34 -7.01
N LEU A 21 2.63 -3.75 -5.79
CA LEU A 21 2.23 -3.01 -4.59
C LEU A 21 2.87 -1.62 -4.54
N GLY A 22 4.18 -1.54 -4.80
CA GLY A 22 4.92 -0.28 -4.75
C GLY A 22 4.41 0.75 -5.77
N SER A 23 4.15 0.34 -7.01
CA SER A 23 3.62 1.25 -8.03
C SER A 23 2.22 1.77 -7.69
N ILE A 24 1.34 0.93 -7.14
CA ILE A 24 0.02 1.35 -6.67
C ILE A 24 0.15 2.44 -5.59
N PHE A 25 0.97 2.20 -4.57
CA PHE A 25 1.11 3.15 -3.46
C PHE A 25 1.87 4.42 -3.83
N ILE A 26 2.84 4.36 -4.74
CA ILE A 26 3.47 5.56 -5.31
C ILE A 26 2.42 6.43 -6.02
N ALA A 27 1.54 5.83 -6.82
CA ALA A 27 0.49 6.56 -7.50
C ALA A 27 -0.48 7.23 -6.49
N HIS A 28 -0.99 6.48 -5.50
CA HIS A 28 -1.91 7.01 -4.48
C HIS A 28 -1.26 8.08 -3.60
N GLY A 29 -0.03 7.88 -3.14
CA GLY A 29 0.70 8.88 -2.37
C GLY A 29 1.01 10.13 -3.18
N SER A 30 1.32 9.99 -4.47
CA SER A 30 1.52 11.13 -5.39
C SER A 30 0.23 11.91 -5.64
N GLN A 31 -0.92 11.26 -5.70
CA GLN A 31 -2.22 11.93 -5.77
C GLN A 31 -2.45 12.82 -4.55
N LYS A 32 -2.15 12.31 -3.35
CA LYS A 32 -2.38 13.02 -2.09
C LYS A 32 -1.37 14.14 -1.86
N LEU A 33 -0.09 13.90 -2.17
CA LEU A 33 0.96 14.88 -1.90
C LEU A 33 1.05 15.94 -3.01
N LEU A 34 1.10 15.51 -4.28
CA LEU A 34 1.45 16.34 -5.42
C LEU A 34 0.23 16.72 -6.29
N GLY A 35 -0.92 16.10 -6.08
CA GLY A 35 -2.07 16.25 -6.98
C GLY A 35 -1.87 15.55 -8.33
N ALA A 36 -0.88 14.66 -8.47
CA ALA A 36 -0.64 13.89 -9.68
C ALA A 36 -1.82 12.96 -10.02
N PHE A 37 -1.89 12.49 -11.27
CA PHE A 37 -2.93 11.55 -11.74
C PHE A 37 -4.38 11.99 -11.42
N GLY A 38 -4.65 13.30 -11.45
CA GLY A 38 -5.97 13.85 -11.11
C GLY A 38 -6.29 13.87 -9.61
N GLY A 39 -5.29 13.73 -8.76
CA GLY A 39 -5.42 13.84 -7.31
C GLY A 39 -5.66 15.25 -6.82
N GLN A 40 -6.04 15.39 -5.56
CA GLN A 40 -6.41 16.68 -4.96
C GLN A 40 -5.23 17.48 -4.42
N GLY A 41 -4.07 16.85 -4.23
CA GLY A 41 -2.90 17.46 -3.62
C GLY A 41 -3.01 17.59 -2.11
N LEU A 42 -1.93 18.11 -1.48
CA LEU A 42 -1.74 18.04 -0.04
C LEU A 42 -2.84 18.76 0.76
N THR A 43 -3.10 20.02 0.43
CA THR A 43 -4.05 20.85 1.20
C THR A 43 -5.47 20.29 1.18
N ALA A 44 -5.94 19.87 0.00
CA ALA A 44 -7.28 19.31 -0.13
C ALA A 44 -7.36 17.90 0.52
N THR A 45 -6.29 17.12 0.49
CA THR A 45 -6.23 15.84 1.20
C THR A 45 -6.34 16.03 2.72
N PHE A 46 -5.64 16.99 3.31
CA PHE A 46 -5.78 17.29 4.74
C PHE A 46 -7.22 17.65 5.10
N LYS A 47 -7.80 18.58 4.34
CA LYS A 47 -9.18 19.02 4.56
C LYS A 47 -10.18 17.86 4.46
N ALA A 48 -10.06 17.03 3.42
CA ALA A 48 -10.96 15.91 3.21
C ALA A 48 -10.85 14.85 4.33
N PHE A 49 -9.64 14.57 4.82
CA PHE A 49 -9.43 13.60 5.89
C PHE A 49 -9.97 14.10 7.23
N GLU A 50 -9.77 15.38 7.53
CA GLU A 50 -10.27 16.00 8.76
C GLU A 50 -11.79 16.12 8.76
N GLU A 51 -12.38 16.69 7.70
CA GLU A 51 -13.82 16.96 7.62
C GLU A 51 -14.66 15.70 7.41
N ASN A 52 -14.22 14.77 6.55
CA ASN A 52 -15.03 13.60 6.20
C ASN A 52 -14.73 12.36 7.03
N LEU A 53 -13.50 12.21 7.54
CA LEU A 53 -13.06 10.99 8.24
C LEU A 53 -12.73 11.22 9.71
N GLY A 54 -12.65 12.48 10.16
CA GLY A 54 -12.24 12.83 11.51
C GLY A 54 -10.79 12.43 11.80
N ILE A 55 -9.92 12.39 10.78
CA ILE A 55 -8.50 12.03 10.90
C ILE A 55 -7.68 13.29 11.07
N LEU A 56 -6.96 13.39 12.20
CA LEU A 56 -6.10 14.54 12.49
C LEU A 56 -4.99 14.70 11.44
N PRO A 57 -4.54 15.93 11.14
CA PRO A 57 -3.51 16.23 10.15
C PRO A 57 -2.22 15.39 10.32
N ALA A 58 -1.80 15.14 11.55
CA ALA A 58 -0.61 14.32 11.82
C ALA A 58 -0.76 12.87 11.27
N PHE A 59 -1.92 12.26 11.42
CA PHE A 59 -2.18 10.91 10.88
C PHE A 59 -2.37 10.93 9.37
N THR A 60 -2.94 12.00 8.81
CA THR A 60 -3.01 12.20 7.35
C THR A 60 -1.61 12.27 6.74
N MET A 61 -0.68 12.99 7.39
CA MET A 61 0.72 13.03 6.94
C MET A 61 1.38 11.66 7.04
N LEU A 62 1.15 10.91 8.12
CA LEU A 62 1.67 9.55 8.26
C LEU A 62 1.13 8.61 7.16
N ALA A 63 -0.15 8.72 6.80
CA ALA A 63 -0.73 7.97 5.68
C ALA A 63 -0.04 8.32 4.36
N ILE A 64 0.17 9.61 4.06
CA ILE A 64 0.88 10.05 2.85
C ILE A 64 2.32 9.51 2.82
N ILE A 65 3.04 9.55 3.95
CA ILE A 65 4.40 9.01 4.07
C ILE A 65 4.39 7.49 3.88
N ALA A 66 3.42 6.79 4.48
CA ALA A 66 3.28 5.34 4.33
C ALA A 66 2.98 4.95 2.87
N GLU A 67 2.13 5.69 2.18
CA GLU A 67 1.81 5.43 0.78
C GLU A 67 2.99 5.77 -0.15
N LEU A 68 3.45 7.01 -0.17
CA LEU A 68 4.50 7.42 -1.12
C LEU A 68 5.87 6.86 -0.72
N GLY A 69 6.29 7.10 0.51
CA GLY A 69 7.58 6.63 1.02
C GLY A 69 7.63 5.11 1.13
N GLY A 70 6.57 4.50 1.68
CA GLY A 70 6.42 3.05 1.76
C GLY A 70 6.35 2.40 0.37
N GLY A 71 5.62 3.01 -0.57
CA GLY A 71 5.55 2.57 -1.96
C GLY A 71 6.93 2.55 -2.64
N ILE A 72 7.72 3.63 -2.49
CA ILE A 72 9.10 3.70 -3.00
C ILE A 72 9.97 2.65 -2.32
N GLY A 73 9.89 2.54 -0.99
CA GLY A 73 10.68 1.57 -0.21
C GLY A 73 10.38 0.13 -0.62
N VAL A 74 9.11 -0.23 -0.79
CA VAL A 74 8.69 -1.54 -1.28
C VAL A 74 9.15 -1.76 -2.72
N LEU A 75 8.98 -0.80 -3.62
CA LEU A 75 9.39 -0.93 -5.02
C LEU A 75 10.88 -1.23 -5.13
N CYS A 76 11.72 -0.41 -4.50
CA CYS A 76 13.16 -0.56 -4.50
C CYS A 76 13.67 -1.72 -3.63
N GLY A 77 12.86 -2.17 -2.67
CA GLY A 77 13.28 -3.15 -1.68
C GLY A 77 14.23 -2.58 -0.65
N VAL A 78 13.98 -1.35 -0.21
CA VAL A 78 14.71 -0.65 0.86
C VAL A 78 13.82 -0.62 2.09
N LEU A 79 14.35 -1.09 3.22
CA LEU A 79 13.58 -1.23 4.46
C LEU A 79 12.22 -1.90 4.19
N THR A 80 12.22 -2.94 3.35
CA THR A 80 11.00 -3.52 2.76
C THR A 80 9.96 -3.87 3.82
N ARG A 81 10.39 -4.45 4.94
CA ARG A 81 9.46 -4.84 6.02
C ARG A 81 8.81 -3.64 6.69
N LEU A 82 9.59 -2.58 6.96
CA LEU A 82 9.08 -1.35 7.59
C LEU A 82 8.14 -0.61 6.63
N SER A 83 8.55 -0.48 5.37
CA SER A 83 7.74 0.14 4.29
C SER A 83 6.42 -0.60 4.10
N ALA A 84 6.46 -1.93 4.02
CA ALA A 84 5.27 -2.76 3.91
C ALA A 84 4.38 -2.71 5.16
N PHE A 85 4.96 -2.59 6.36
CA PHE A 85 4.19 -2.41 7.60
C PHE A 85 3.42 -1.09 7.59
N GLY A 86 4.05 0.02 7.16
CA GLY A 86 3.36 1.31 7.00
C GLY A 86 2.16 1.20 6.06
N ILE A 87 2.36 0.58 4.89
CA ILE A 87 1.28 0.31 3.92
C ILE A 87 0.18 -0.57 4.53
N ALA A 88 0.53 -1.63 5.25
CA ALA A 88 -0.43 -2.52 5.88
C ALA A 88 -1.29 -1.78 6.92
N ALA A 89 -0.67 -0.94 7.75
CA ALA A 89 -1.38 -0.11 8.72
C ALA A 89 -2.33 0.88 8.04
N ASP A 90 -1.89 1.56 6.97
CA ASP A 90 -2.72 2.47 6.19
C ASP A 90 -3.92 1.75 5.57
N MET A 91 -3.71 0.58 4.97
CA MET A 91 -4.81 -0.22 4.40
C MET A 91 -5.79 -0.73 5.45
N ALA A 92 -5.32 -1.10 6.63
CA ALA A 92 -6.21 -1.46 7.74
C ALA A 92 -7.09 -0.26 8.15
N VAL A 93 -6.50 0.92 8.31
CA VAL A 93 -7.26 2.15 8.63
C VAL A 93 -8.26 2.48 7.53
N ALA A 94 -7.85 2.47 6.25
CA ALA A 94 -8.73 2.73 5.12
C ALA A 94 -9.89 1.72 5.07
N MET A 95 -9.62 0.44 5.30
CA MET A 95 -10.63 -0.61 5.34
C MET A 95 -11.70 -0.34 6.39
N PHE A 96 -11.31 -0.02 7.63
CA PHE A 96 -12.26 0.18 8.72
C PHE A 96 -12.93 1.55 8.71
N LYS A 97 -12.21 2.62 8.34
CA LYS A 97 -12.74 3.99 8.40
C LYS A 97 -13.54 4.39 7.16
N VAL A 98 -13.20 3.85 5.99
CA VAL A 98 -13.75 4.32 4.71
C VAL A 98 -14.61 3.27 4.03
N HIS A 99 -14.12 2.03 3.96
CA HIS A 99 -14.68 1.04 3.04
C HIS A 99 -15.68 0.07 3.69
N LEU A 100 -15.54 -0.22 4.99
CA LEU A 100 -16.36 -1.23 5.68
C LEU A 100 -17.86 -0.92 5.63
N VAL A 101 -18.22 0.36 5.71
CA VAL A 101 -19.61 0.84 5.61
C VAL A 101 -20.26 0.50 4.26
N ASN A 102 -19.47 0.33 3.20
CA ASN A 102 -19.95 0.00 1.85
C ASN A 102 -20.05 -1.51 1.59
N GLY A 103 -19.72 -2.36 2.59
CA GLY A 103 -19.73 -3.81 2.48
C GLY A 103 -18.45 -4.38 1.89
N PHE A 104 -18.54 -5.58 1.32
CA PHE A 104 -17.36 -6.32 0.84
C PHE A 104 -16.93 -5.90 -0.56
N PHE A 105 -17.85 -5.90 -1.54
CA PHE A 105 -17.52 -5.77 -2.96
C PHE A 105 -17.26 -4.34 -3.40
N LEU A 106 -16.36 -4.19 -4.37
CA LEU A 106 -16.20 -2.94 -5.11
C LEU A 106 -17.51 -2.54 -5.80
N ASN A 107 -17.75 -1.25 -5.92
CA ASN A 107 -18.90 -0.72 -6.69
C ASN A 107 -18.60 -0.76 -8.20
N SER A 108 -18.45 -1.96 -8.77
CA SER A 108 -18.14 -2.17 -10.18
C SER A 108 -19.23 -1.69 -11.13
N TYR A 109 -20.46 -1.59 -10.65
CA TYR A 109 -21.60 -1.09 -11.42
C TYR A 109 -21.78 0.43 -11.34
N CYS A 110 -20.87 1.13 -10.69
CA CYS A 110 -20.89 2.59 -10.52
C CYS A 110 -22.26 3.11 -10.01
N LEU A 111 -22.86 2.40 -9.06
CA LEU A 111 -24.14 2.77 -8.48
C LEU A 111 -24.03 4.13 -7.77
N PRO A 112 -24.88 5.11 -8.10
CA PRO A 112 -24.85 6.43 -7.45
C PRO A 112 -25.00 6.33 -5.93
N GLY A 113 -24.22 7.11 -5.17
CA GLY A 113 -24.29 7.16 -3.71
C GLY A 113 -23.67 5.96 -2.97
N LYS A 114 -23.16 4.95 -3.69
CA LYS A 114 -22.49 3.80 -3.11
C LYS A 114 -20.97 3.90 -3.29
N GLY A 115 -20.23 3.81 -2.20
CA GLY A 115 -18.77 3.73 -2.25
C GLY A 115 -18.26 2.31 -2.57
N HIS A 116 -16.95 2.17 -2.69
CA HIS A 116 -16.28 0.87 -2.84
C HIS A 116 -16.17 0.16 -1.49
N GLY A 117 -16.42 -1.16 -1.48
CA GLY A 117 -16.24 -2.01 -0.30
C GLY A 117 -14.78 -2.38 -0.06
N ILE A 118 -14.57 -3.32 0.88
CA ILE A 118 -13.25 -3.62 1.46
C ILE A 118 -12.37 -4.54 0.62
N GLU A 119 -12.88 -5.22 -0.40
CA GLU A 119 -12.15 -6.30 -1.08
C GLU A 119 -10.78 -5.86 -1.64
N TYR A 120 -10.70 -4.64 -2.17
CA TYR A 120 -9.44 -4.10 -2.70
C TYR A 120 -8.44 -3.81 -1.58
N CYS A 121 -8.89 -3.15 -0.51
CA CYS A 121 -8.04 -2.89 0.65
C CYS A 121 -7.57 -4.18 1.32
N LEU A 122 -8.43 -5.21 1.37
CA LEU A 122 -8.08 -6.52 1.90
C LEU A 122 -7.00 -7.21 1.06
N ALA A 123 -7.10 -7.15 -0.26
CA ALA A 123 -6.09 -7.69 -1.16
C ALA A 123 -4.73 -6.99 -0.98
N LEU A 124 -4.72 -5.64 -0.95
CA LEU A 124 -3.51 -4.85 -0.73
C LEU A 124 -2.89 -5.09 0.66
N LEU A 125 -3.74 -5.21 1.70
CA LEU A 125 -3.30 -5.56 3.05
C LEU A 125 -2.61 -6.93 3.07
N GLY A 126 -3.19 -7.95 2.42
CA GLY A 126 -2.60 -9.29 2.31
C GLY A 126 -1.24 -9.26 1.59
N MET A 127 -1.14 -8.49 0.50
CA MET A 127 0.11 -8.28 -0.22
C MET A 127 1.18 -7.61 0.67
N ALA A 128 0.80 -6.56 1.40
CA ALA A 128 1.70 -5.85 2.30
C ALA A 128 2.16 -6.74 3.45
N LEU A 129 1.26 -7.48 4.11
CA LEU A 129 1.60 -8.43 5.17
C LEU A 129 2.55 -9.53 4.67
N THR A 130 2.37 -10.02 3.44
CA THR A 130 3.31 -10.98 2.85
C THR A 130 4.74 -10.41 2.84
N LEU A 131 4.92 -9.14 2.46
CA LEU A 131 6.24 -8.49 2.45
C LEU A 131 6.76 -8.18 3.87
N VAL A 132 5.88 -7.91 4.84
CA VAL A 132 6.29 -7.74 6.25
C VAL A 132 6.96 -9.01 6.77
N PHE A 133 6.39 -10.18 6.48
CA PHE A 133 6.92 -11.46 6.95
C PHE A 133 8.08 -11.98 6.10
N SER A 134 7.97 -11.92 4.77
CA SER A 134 8.96 -12.48 3.83
C SER A 134 10.15 -11.55 3.58
N GLY A 135 9.95 -10.21 3.71
CA GLY A 135 10.92 -9.21 3.28
C GLY A 135 11.00 -9.06 1.77
N GLY A 136 12.02 -8.37 1.27
CA GLY A 136 12.17 -7.98 -0.13
C GLY A 136 12.66 -9.06 -1.10
N GLY A 137 13.15 -10.20 -0.59
CA GLY A 137 13.73 -11.28 -1.40
C GLY A 137 15.11 -10.97 -1.98
N LYS A 138 15.58 -11.82 -2.88
CA LYS A 138 16.96 -11.74 -3.45
C LYS A 138 17.20 -10.48 -4.30
N TRP A 139 16.17 -9.95 -4.94
CA TRP A 139 16.20 -8.79 -5.83
C TRP A 139 15.88 -7.47 -5.12
N SER A 140 16.19 -7.38 -3.82
CA SER A 140 15.99 -6.18 -3.00
C SER A 140 17.32 -5.51 -2.67
N ILE A 141 17.28 -4.18 -2.50
CA ILE A 141 18.43 -3.41 -2.00
C ILE A 141 18.77 -3.85 -0.56
N ASP A 142 17.78 -4.20 0.26
CA ASP A 142 18.01 -4.75 1.59
C ASP A 142 18.99 -5.93 1.58
N ARG A 143 18.86 -6.83 0.58
CA ARG A 143 19.76 -7.97 0.47
C ARG A 143 21.19 -7.59 0.07
N LEU A 144 21.35 -6.50 -0.68
CA LEU A 144 22.68 -6.01 -1.05
C LEU A 144 23.38 -5.37 0.15
N LEU A 145 22.64 -4.68 1.02
CA LEU A 145 23.16 -3.97 2.17
C LEU A 145 23.41 -4.87 3.38
N TRP A 146 22.59 -5.92 3.56
CA TRP A 146 22.63 -6.81 4.75
C TRP A 146 23.12 -8.22 4.40
N ARG A 147 23.97 -8.35 3.39
CA ARG A 147 24.61 -9.61 3.03
C ARG A 147 25.75 -9.90 4.03
N HIS A 148 25.37 -10.57 5.12
CA HIS A 148 26.32 -11.24 6.03
C HIS A 148 26.13 -12.75 5.96
#